data_4515e6228ceedce428f3fae2cd18b147
#
_entry.id   4515e6228ceedce428f3fae2cd18b147
#
_cell.length_a   1.000
_cell.length_b   1.000
_cell.length_c   1.000
_cell.angle_alpha   90.00
_cell.angle_beta   90.00
_cell.angle_gamma   90.00
#
_symmetry.space_group_name_H-M   'P 1'
#
loop_
_entity.id
_entity.type
_entity.pdbx_description
1 polymer ?
#
loop_
_entity_poly.entity_id
_entity_poly.type
_entity_poly.pdbx_seq_one_letter_code
_entity_poly.pdbx_strand_id
1 'polypeptide(L)'
;NGGQVVASSTPPASTTPAPTDAGALVRDDSPTLGPADAPVTLVEFLDPECESCRAFYPIVKEVMEDYDGQVRLVVRYIPGHANSALAAIALEAAREQDETKYWEMLELLFERQPEWGEQQDPQSQAFLDAAAAVGFDVGPIQAAMDAGDTSMVERDLADALAVDVRGTPTFFVNGTLVSDMSPEGLRAAIDAALAG
;
A
#
# COMPACT_ATOMS: atom_id res chain seq x y z
N ASN A 1 29.67 -15.24 -55.72
CA ASN A 1 29.58 -15.85 -54.38
C ASN A 1 29.25 -14.79 -53.38
N GLY A 2 27.93 -14.59 -53.11
CA GLY A 2 27.43 -13.69 -52.11
C GLY A 2 27.10 -14.49 -50.84
N GLY A 3 27.88 -14.34 -49.80
CA GLY A 3 27.56 -14.87 -48.44
C GLY A 3 26.60 -13.94 -47.72
N GLN A 4 25.39 -14.43 -47.44
CA GLN A 4 24.40 -13.78 -46.62
C GLN A 4 24.76 -14.06 -45.16
N VAL A 5 25.16 -13.03 -44.39
CA VAL A 5 25.30 -13.11 -42.96
C VAL A 5 23.91 -12.93 -42.30
N VAL A 6 23.34 -14.01 -41.78
CA VAL A 6 22.16 -13.99 -40.95
C VAL A 6 22.55 -13.45 -39.58
N ALA A 7 22.08 -12.27 -39.25
CA ALA A 7 22.19 -11.73 -37.92
C ALA A 7 21.24 -12.47 -36.99
N SER A 8 21.79 -13.26 -36.08
CA SER A 8 21.04 -13.85 -34.95
C SER A 8 20.68 -12.73 -33.99
N SER A 9 19.41 -12.32 -33.96
CA SER A 9 18.86 -11.45 -32.95
C SER A 9 18.57 -12.30 -31.70
N THR A 10 19.46 -12.22 -30.72
CA THR A 10 19.20 -12.71 -29.36
C THR A 10 18.11 -11.82 -28.75
N PRO A 11 17.01 -12.38 -28.24
CA PRO A 11 16.01 -11.60 -27.53
C PRO A 11 16.66 -10.98 -26.28
N PRO A 12 16.25 -9.77 -25.87
CA PRO A 12 16.77 -9.17 -24.65
C PRO A 12 16.42 -10.05 -23.47
N ALA A 13 17.41 -10.36 -22.65
CA ALA A 13 17.23 -11.08 -21.39
C ALA A 13 16.26 -10.27 -20.53
N SER A 14 15.16 -10.93 -20.09
CA SER A 14 14.28 -10.40 -19.05
C SER A 14 15.13 -10.26 -17.78
N THR A 15 15.57 -9.04 -17.48
CA THR A 15 16.22 -8.75 -16.21
C THR A 15 15.14 -8.75 -15.14
N THR A 16 15.04 -9.84 -14.38
CA THR A 16 14.33 -9.84 -13.09
C THR A 16 14.96 -8.73 -12.24
N PRO A 17 14.19 -7.75 -11.75
CA PRO A 17 14.74 -6.73 -10.87
C PRO A 17 15.40 -7.38 -9.65
N ALA A 18 16.54 -6.86 -9.22
CA ALA A 18 17.17 -7.34 -7.98
C ALA A 18 16.25 -7.02 -6.79
N PRO A 19 16.20 -7.88 -5.75
CA PRO A 19 15.42 -7.58 -4.54
C PRO A 19 15.81 -6.24 -3.96
N THR A 20 14.81 -5.41 -3.67
CA THR A 20 14.99 -4.09 -3.09
C THR A 20 15.32 -4.22 -1.59
N ASP A 21 15.99 -3.23 -1.01
CA ASP A 21 16.35 -3.21 0.41
C ASP A 21 15.11 -3.42 1.30
N ALA A 22 15.07 -4.56 2.00
CA ALA A 22 13.92 -4.93 2.84
C ALA A 22 13.64 -3.89 3.94
N GLY A 23 14.68 -3.16 4.41
CA GLY A 23 14.53 -2.12 5.43
C GLY A 23 13.76 -0.89 4.95
N ALA A 24 13.78 -0.58 3.65
CA ALA A 24 13.00 0.51 3.07
C ALA A 24 11.55 0.09 2.75
N LEU A 25 11.28 -1.21 2.60
CA LEU A 25 9.95 -1.72 2.27
C LEU A 25 9.10 -1.99 3.52
N VAL A 26 9.70 -2.54 4.57
CA VAL A 26 8.99 -2.97 5.79
C VAL A 26 9.59 -2.29 7.01
N ARG A 27 8.75 -1.69 7.83
CA ARG A 27 9.12 -1.16 9.14
C ARG A 27 8.30 -1.84 10.23
N ASP A 28 8.83 -1.89 11.44
CA ASP A 28 8.19 -2.56 12.57
C ASP A 28 6.87 -1.89 12.99
N ASP A 29 6.73 -0.61 12.67
CA ASP A 29 5.55 0.21 12.95
C ASP A 29 4.59 0.35 11.76
N SER A 30 4.79 -0.36 10.67
CA SER A 30 3.87 -0.35 9.53
C SER A 30 2.59 -1.14 9.83
N PRO A 31 1.42 -0.69 9.37
CA PRO A 31 0.19 -1.50 9.44
C PRO A 31 0.37 -2.84 8.72
N THR A 32 -0.05 -3.92 9.37
CA THR A 32 0.10 -5.27 8.80
C THR A 32 -1.16 -6.10 8.93
N LEU A 33 -1.44 -6.94 7.93
CA LEU A 33 -2.53 -7.92 7.93
C LEU A 33 -1.98 -9.29 7.54
N GLY A 34 -2.42 -10.33 8.24
CA GLY A 34 -1.94 -11.70 8.04
C GLY A 34 -0.82 -12.10 9.01
N PRO A 35 -0.37 -13.37 8.96
CA PRO A 35 0.62 -13.89 9.90
C PRO A 35 1.99 -13.21 9.73
N ALA A 36 2.65 -12.93 10.85
CA ALA A 36 3.98 -12.32 10.84
C ALA A 36 5.05 -13.23 10.20
N ASP A 37 4.83 -14.54 10.23
CA ASP A 37 5.70 -15.58 9.68
C ASP A 37 5.22 -16.12 8.31
N ALA A 38 4.30 -15.41 7.65
CA ALA A 38 3.83 -15.77 6.31
C ALA A 38 5.02 -15.84 5.33
N PRO A 39 5.07 -16.86 4.44
CA PRO A 39 6.17 -17.04 3.49
C PRO A 39 6.29 -15.90 2.45
N VAL A 40 5.20 -15.17 2.22
CA VAL A 40 5.16 -14.05 1.29
C VAL A 40 4.82 -12.76 2.02
N THR A 41 5.64 -11.72 1.81
CA THR A 41 5.35 -10.35 2.22
C THR A 41 4.93 -9.54 0.99
N LEU A 42 3.69 -9.08 0.98
CA LEU A 42 3.14 -8.13 0.02
C LEU A 42 3.22 -6.72 0.64
N VAL A 43 3.98 -5.83 0.05
CA VAL A 43 4.05 -4.43 0.47
C VAL A 43 3.26 -3.58 -0.50
N GLU A 44 2.35 -2.78 0.01
CA GLU A 44 1.60 -1.79 -0.75
C GLU A 44 1.98 -0.38 -0.32
N PHE A 45 2.53 0.41 -1.23
CA PHE A 45 2.59 1.85 -1.07
C PHE A 45 1.26 2.43 -1.56
N LEU A 46 0.49 3.00 -0.66
CA LEU A 46 -0.84 3.54 -0.95
C LEU A 46 -0.98 5.00 -0.52
N ASP A 47 -1.99 5.62 -1.09
CA ASP A 47 -2.50 6.91 -0.68
C ASP A 47 -4.00 6.76 -0.38
N PRO A 48 -4.47 7.09 0.84
CA PRO A 48 -5.89 6.95 1.18
C PRO A 48 -6.83 7.79 0.30
N GLU A 49 -6.31 8.89 -0.29
CA GLU A 49 -7.09 9.76 -1.19
C GLU A 49 -6.97 9.36 -2.66
N CYS A 50 -6.05 8.45 -3.04
CA CYS A 50 -5.85 8.05 -4.42
C CYS A 50 -6.99 7.16 -4.92
N GLU A 51 -7.66 7.57 -6.02
CA GLU A 51 -8.75 6.81 -6.64
C GLU A 51 -8.31 5.45 -7.16
N SER A 52 -7.06 5.34 -7.66
CA SER A 52 -6.50 4.07 -8.11
C SER A 52 -6.29 3.11 -6.94
N CYS A 53 -5.89 3.59 -5.76
CA CYS A 53 -5.80 2.78 -4.53
C CYS A 53 -7.19 2.27 -4.13
N ARG A 54 -8.19 3.15 -4.13
CA ARG A 54 -9.59 2.76 -3.88
C ARG A 54 -10.06 1.67 -4.84
N ALA A 55 -9.78 1.84 -6.14
CA ALA A 55 -10.20 0.88 -7.16
C ALA A 55 -9.49 -0.47 -7.01
N PHE A 56 -8.25 -0.48 -6.49
CA PHE A 56 -7.45 -1.68 -6.32
C PHE A 56 -7.70 -2.40 -4.98
N TYR A 57 -8.19 -1.70 -3.98
CA TYR A 57 -8.41 -2.24 -2.63
C TYR A 57 -9.27 -3.52 -2.58
N PRO A 58 -10.40 -3.66 -3.32
CA PRO A 58 -11.14 -4.92 -3.38
C PRO A 58 -10.31 -6.09 -3.89
N ILE A 59 -9.39 -5.85 -4.84
CA ILE A 59 -8.49 -6.88 -5.39
C ILE A 59 -7.50 -7.34 -4.32
N VAL A 60 -6.95 -6.39 -3.54
CA VAL A 60 -6.05 -6.72 -2.41
C VAL A 60 -6.78 -7.56 -1.38
N LYS A 61 -8.04 -7.24 -1.05
CA LYS A 61 -8.88 -8.05 -0.13
C LYS A 61 -9.06 -9.47 -0.66
N GLU A 62 -9.45 -9.64 -1.92
CA GLU A 62 -9.60 -10.95 -2.55
C GLU A 62 -8.28 -11.74 -2.52
N VAL A 63 -7.16 -11.08 -2.79
CA VAL A 63 -5.83 -11.71 -2.72
C VAL A 63 -5.53 -12.18 -1.30
N MET A 64 -5.80 -11.37 -0.28
CA MET A 64 -5.58 -11.76 1.11
C MET A 64 -6.47 -12.93 1.54
N GLU A 65 -7.68 -13.03 1.01
CA GLU A 65 -8.59 -14.17 1.22
C GLU A 65 -8.11 -15.44 0.46
N ASP A 66 -7.72 -15.31 -0.82
CA ASP A 66 -7.26 -16.44 -1.67
C ASP A 66 -5.97 -17.07 -1.12
N TYR A 67 -5.10 -16.28 -0.49
CA TYR A 67 -3.81 -16.71 0.06
C TYR A 67 -3.78 -16.66 1.60
N ASP A 68 -4.92 -16.91 2.25
CA ASP A 68 -5.03 -16.89 3.71
C ASP A 68 -3.92 -17.71 4.39
N GLY A 69 -3.26 -17.10 5.36
CA GLY A 69 -2.13 -17.68 6.07
C GLY A 69 -0.80 -17.72 5.30
N GLN A 70 -0.77 -17.41 4.02
CA GLN A 70 0.43 -17.47 3.16
C GLN A 70 1.01 -16.11 2.83
N VAL A 71 0.22 -15.05 2.95
CA VAL A 71 0.61 -13.67 2.64
C VAL A 71 0.46 -12.79 3.88
N ARG A 72 1.48 -11.97 4.13
CA ARG A 72 1.43 -10.84 5.06
C ARG A 72 1.40 -9.56 4.22
N LEU A 73 0.33 -8.79 4.33
CA LEU A 73 0.24 -7.44 3.75
C LEU A 73 0.90 -6.43 4.70
N VAL A 74 1.67 -5.52 4.13
CA VAL A 74 2.27 -4.36 4.81
C VAL A 74 1.89 -3.11 4.04
N VAL A 75 1.32 -2.12 4.72
CA VAL A 75 0.96 -0.83 4.13
C VAL A 75 2.00 0.23 4.45
N ARG A 76 2.33 1.04 3.43
CA ARG A 76 3.18 2.22 3.52
C ARG A 76 2.47 3.40 2.85
N TYR A 77 2.62 4.60 3.41
CA TYR A 77 1.89 5.76 2.92
C TYR A 77 2.70 6.65 2.00
N ILE A 78 2.11 7.05 0.87
CA ILE A 78 2.64 8.09 -0.01
C ILE A 78 1.55 9.16 -0.20
N PRO A 79 1.61 10.29 0.50
CA PRO A 79 0.61 11.33 0.37
C PRO A 79 0.79 12.09 -0.95
N GLY A 80 -0.16 11.96 -1.86
CA GLY A 80 -0.15 12.60 -3.18
C GLY A 80 -1.21 13.70 -3.35
N HIS A 81 -2.18 13.80 -2.43
CA HIS A 81 -3.32 14.68 -2.53
C HIS A 81 -3.47 15.55 -1.28
N ALA A 82 -4.45 16.46 -1.28
CA ALA A 82 -4.58 17.50 -0.26
C ALA A 82 -4.86 16.95 1.15
N ASN A 83 -5.64 15.87 1.26
CA ASN A 83 -6.05 15.28 2.53
C ASN A 83 -5.33 13.95 2.84
N SER A 84 -4.44 13.48 1.97
CA SER A 84 -3.76 12.18 2.10
C SER A 84 -3.00 12.03 3.42
N ALA A 85 -2.18 13.03 3.78
CA ALA A 85 -1.41 13.00 5.02
C ALA A 85 -2.32 13.03 6.26
N LEU A 86 -3.39 13.83 6.22
CA LEU A 86 -4.34 13.93 7.31
C LEU A 86 -5.12 12.62 7.51
N ALA A 87 -5.51 11.95 6.40
CA ALA A 87 -6.15 10.65 6.43
C ALA A 87 -5.21 9.57 7.01
N ALA A 88 -3.92 9.57 6.61
CA ALA A 88 -2.92 8.66 7.16
C ALA A 88 -2.72 8.86 8.67
N ILE A 89 -2.65 10.12 9.15
CA ILE A 89 -2.58 10.43 10.59
C ILE A 89 -3.80 9.89 11.33
N ALA A 90 -5.00 10.09 10.78
CA ALA A 90 -6.23 9.59 11.39
C ALA A 90 -6.27 8.06 11.46
N LEU A 91 -5.83 7.38 10.40
CA LEU A 91 -5.73 5.92 10.32
C LEU A 91 -4.72 5.37 11.35
N GLU A 92 -3.54 5.99 11.48
CA GLU A 92 -2.54 5.55 12.44
C GLU A 92 -3.00 5.76 13.90
N ALA A 93 -3.63 6.89 14.22
CA ALA A 93 -4.20 7.12 15.54
C ALA A 93 -5.35 6.15 15.87
N ALA A 94 -6.08 5.69 14.86
CA ALA A 94 -7.07 4.61 15.01
C ALA A 94 -6.39 3.26 15.25
N ARG A 95 -5.32 2.94 14.49
CA ARG A 95 -4.54 1.71 14.62
C ARG A 95 -3.92 1.56 16.02
N GLU A 96 -3.43 2.64 16.61
CA GLU A 96 -2.92 2.65 18.00
C GLU A 96 -3.98 2.22 19.02
N GLN A 97 -5.26 2.40 18.74
CA GLN A 97 -6.35 1.93 19.58
C GLN A 97 -6.68 0.45 19.33
N ASP A 98 -6.78 0.05 18.04
CA ASP A 98 -7.12 -1.32 17.64
C ASP A 98 -6.68 -1.58 16.19
N GLU A 99 -5.61 -2.37 16.03
CA GLU A 99 -5.06 -2.69 14.70
C GLU A 99 -6.04 -3.51 13.84
N THR A 100 -6.91 -4.31 14.43
CA THR A 100 -7.90 -5.09 13.67
C THR A 100 -8.93 -4.17 13.04
N LYS A 101 -9.42 -3.20 13.78
CA LYS A 101 -10.40 -2.21 13.30
C LYS A 101 -9.82 -1.17 12.35
N TYR A 102 -8.48 -1.00 12.34
CA TYR A 102 -7.81 -0.15 11.34
C TYR A 102 -8.24 -0.49 9.92
N TRP A 103 -8.30 -1.79 9.58
CA TRP A 103 -8.67 -2.27 8.25
C TRP A 103 -10.12 -1.95 7.91
N GLU A 104 -11.02 -2.01 8.89
CA GLU A 104 -12.41 -1.59 8.72
C GLU A 104 -12.52 -0.08 8.45
N MET A 105 -11.70 0.73 9.14
CA MET A 105 -11.66 2.18 8.91
C MET A 105 -11.07 2.51 7.55
N LEU A 106 -9.98 1.87 7.14
CA LEU A 106 -9.38 2.05 5.81
C LEU A 106 -10.37 1.71 4.70
N GLU A 107 -11.08 0.58 4.82
CA GLU A 107 -12.14 0.19 3.88
C GLU A 107 -13.24 1.26 3.79
N LEU A 108 -13.73 1.72 4.93
CA LEU A 108 -14.78 2.74 4.99
C LEU A 108 -14.32 4.08 4.40
N LEU A 109 -13.06 4.46 4.59
CA LEU A 109 -12.50 5.66 3.97
C LEU A 109 -12.45 5.52 2.44
N PHE A 110 -12.07 4.35 1.91
CA PHE A 110 -12.13 4.11 0.46
C PHE A 110 -13.56 4.08 -0.06
N GLU A 111 -14.50 3.45 0.62
CA GLU A 111 -15.92 3.45 0.23
C GLU A 111 -16.49 4.87 0.13
N ARG A 112 -16.16 5.72 1.11
CA ARG A 112 -16.62 7.11 1.19
C ARG A 112 -15.71 8.12 0.48
N GLN A 113 -14.61 7.68 -0.13
CA GLN A 113 -13.65 8.57 -0.79
C GLN A 113 -14.30 9.58 -1.76
N PRO A 114 -15.36 9.23 -2.54
CA PRO A 114 -16.03 10.22 -3.39
C PRO A 114 -16.67 11.40 -2.63
N GLU A 115 -16.89 11.28 -1.32
CA GLU A 115 -17.51 12.31 -0.50
C GLU A 115 -16.46 13.31 0.04
N TRP A 116 -15.21 12.84 0.26
CA TRP A 116 -14.16 13.63 0.91
C TRP A 116 -12.90 13.82 0.05
N GLY A 117 -12.66 12.94 -0.93
CA GLY A 117 -11.51 13.05 -1.83
C GLY A 117 -11.61 14.27 -2.76
N GLU A 118 -10.47 14.68 -3.31
CA GLU A 118 -10.32 15.83 -4.22
C GLU A 118 -10.73 17.20 -3.63
N GLN A 119 -11.03 17.24 -2.33
CA GLN A 119 -11.33 18.49 -1.63
C GLN A 119 -10.02 19.21 -1.24
N GLN A 120 -10.00 20.54 -1.37
CA GLN A 120 -8.82 21.33 -0.96
C GLN A 120 -8.85 21.70 0.52
N ASP A 121 -10.03 21.74 1.12
CA ASP A 121 -10.20 22.01 2.55
C ASP A 121 -10.00 20.71 3.36
N PRO A 122 -9.46 20.80 4.59
CA PRO A 122 -9.26 19.65 5.46
C PRO A 122 -10.55 18.87 5.72
N GLN A 123 -10.51 17.57 5.49
CA GLN A 123 -11.68 16.67 5.63
C GLN A 123 -11.70 15.93 6.98
N SER A 124 -11.21 16.57 8.05
CA SER A 124 -11.12 15.98 9.40
C SER A 124 -12.43 15.36 9.88
N GLN A 125 -13.57 16.02 9.60
CA GLN A 125 -14.87 15.53 10.06
C GLN A 125 -15.24 14.20 9.37
N ALA A 126 -14.94 14.02 8.09
CA ALA A 126 -15.18 12.77 7.38
C ALA A 126 -14.39 11.60 8.02
N PHE A 127 -13.15 11.86 8.45
CA PHE A 127 -12.30 10.85 9.10
C PHE A 127 -12.80 10.51 10.50
N LEU A 128 -13.28 11.49 11.28
CA LEU A 128 -13.90 11.26 12.58
C LEU A 128 -15.22 10.50 12.46
N ASP A 129 -16.03 10.81 11.46
CA ASP A 129 -17.29 10.09 11.20
C ASP A 129 -17.03 8.63 10.79
N ALA A 130 -15.97 8.37 10.02
CA ALA A 130 -15.55 7.01 9.69
C ALA A 130 -15.05 6.26 10.94
N ALA A 131 -14.20 6.89 11.75
CA ALA A 131 -13.71 6.32 13.00
C ALA A 131 -14.83 6.00 13.98
N ALA A 132 -15.79 6.92 14.15
CA ALA A 132 -16.97 6.71 15.00
C ALA A 132 -17.83 5.55 14.51
N ALA A 133 -18.03 5.42 13.19
CA ALA A 133 -18.82 4.34 12.59
C ALA A 133 -18.21 2.96 12.86
N VAL A 134 -16.89 2.84 12.91
CA VAL A 134 -16.15 1.61 13.27
C VAL A 134 -16.09 1.41 14.79
N GLY A 135 -16.37 2.45 15.58
CA GLY A 135 -16.43 2.39 17.03
C GLY A 135 -15.12 2.71 17.73
N PHE A 136 -14.30 3.55 17.13
CA PHE A 136 -13.13 4.14 17.78
C PHE A 136 -13.51 5.31 18.70
N ASP A 137 -12.67 5.60 19.69
CA ASP A 137 -12.70 6.86 20.37
C ASP A 137 -12.14 7.94 19.45
N VAL A 138 -12.97 8.91 19.07
CA VAL A 138 -12.59 9.97 18.14
C VAL A 138 -11.70 11.04 18.78
N GLY A 139 -11.66 11.13 20.10
CA GLY A 139 -10.87 12.16 20.81
C GLY A 139 -9.37 12.05 20.53
N PRO A 140 -8.72 10.89 20.70
CA PRO A 140 -7.31 10.70 20.34
C PRO A 140 -7.04 10.95 18.86
N ILE A 141 -7.94 10.55 17.96
CA ILE A 141 -7.79 10.72 16.51
C ILE A 141 -7.84 12.22 16.14
N GLN A 142 -8.79 12.97 16.72
CA GLN A 142 -8.85 14.43 16.55
C GLN A 142 -7.57 15.09 17.07
N ALA A 143 -7.09 14.70 18.24
CA ALA A 143 -5.87 15.27 18.82
C ALA A 143 -4.64 14.98 17.95
N ALA A 144 -4.53 13.80 17.35
CA ALA A 144 -3.44 13.46 16.42
C ALA A 144 -3.50 14.32 15.15
N MET A 145 -4.68 14.49 14.56
CA MET A 145 -4.88 15.36 13.40
C MET A 145 -4.56 16.82 13.71
N ASP A 146 -4.97 17.31 14.89
CA ASP A 146 -4.69 18.70 15.34
C ASP A 146 -3.19 18.91 15.60
N ALA A 147 -2.48 17.89 16.08
CA ALA A 147 -1.03 17.92 16.24
C ALA A 147 -0.29 17.98 14.90
N GLY A 148 -0.85 17.37 13.85
CA GLY A 148 -0.33 17.45 12.49
C GLY A 148 1.08 16.85 12.32
N ASP A 149 1.43 15.82 13.11
CA ASP A 149 2.74 15.15 13.00
C ASP A 149 2.79 14.27 11.74
N THR A 150 3.49 14.75 10.73
CA THR A 150 3.69 14.06 9.44
C THR A 150 4.95 13.19 9.39
N SER A 151 5.69 13.06 10.48
CA SER A 151 7.01 12.41 10.51
C SER A 151 6.98 10.96 9.99
N MET A 152 5.93 10.21 10.30
CA MET A 152 5.73 8.84 9.79
C MET A 152 5.54 8.85 8.27
N VAL A 153 4.66 9.69 7.76
CA VAL A 153 4.36 9.81 6.33
C VAL A 153 5.58 10.31 5.53
N GLU A 154 6.31 11.29 6.08
CA GLU A 154 7.55 11.80 5.47
C GLU A 154 8.63 10.71 5.39
N ARG A 155 8.74 9.87 6.42
CA ARG A 155 9.64 8.72 6.43
C ARG A 155 9.23 7.69 5.39
N ASP A 156 7.95 7.36 5.29
CA ASP A 156 7.43 6.42 4.30
C ASP A 156 7.66 6.93 2.86
N LEU A 157 7.47 8.21 2.63
CA LEU A 157 7.79 8.86 1.36
C LEU A 157 9.29 8.79 1.04
N ALA A 158 10.15 9.03 2.03
CA ALA A 158 11.59 8.93 1.83
C ALA A 158 12.04 7.50 1.47
N ASP A 159 11.47 6.49 2.14
CA ASP A 159 11.71 5.08 1.83
C ASP A 159 11.20 4.71 0.43
N ALA A 160 10.00 5.16 0.06
CA ALA A 160 9.43 4.95 -1.26
C ALA A 160 10.35 5.51 -2.36
N LEU A 161 10.87 6.72 -2.18
CA LEU A 161 11.81 7.34 -3.12
C LEU A 161 13.13 6.58 -3.20
N ALA A 162 13.62 6.01 -2.09
CA ALA A 162 14.84 5.22 -2.06
C ALA A 162 14.73 3.90 -2.86
N VAL A 163 13.51 3.37 -3.00
CA VAL A 163 13.21 2.16 -3.79
C VAL A 163 12.55 2.47 -5.13
N ASP A 164 12.66 3.71 -5.59
CA ASP A 164 12.17 4.22 -6.88
C ASP A 164 10.65 4.12 -7.09
N VAL A 165 9.87 4.12 -6.01
CA VAL A 165 8.40 4.23 -6.06
C VAL A 165 8.03 5.67 -6.42
N ARG A 166 7.17 5.84 -7.44
CA ARG A 166 6.81 7.15 -8.03
C ARG A 166 5.31 7.43 -8.03
N GLY A 167 4.51 6.50 -7.52
CA GLY A 167 3.06 6.65 -7.50
C GLY A 167 2.38 5.53 -6.74
N THR A 168 1.05 5.66 -6.60
CA THR A 168 0.20 4.74 -5.84
C THR A 168 -0.96 4.21 -6.69
N PRO A 169 -1.40 2.99 -6.46
CA PRO A 169 -0.73 2.00 -5.63
C PRO A 169 0.56 1.48 -6.30
N THR A 170 1.54 1.04 -5.51
CA THR A 170 2.73 0.31 -5.98
C THR A 170 2.94 -0.90 -5.07
N PHE A 171 3.14 -2.08 -5.66
CA PHE A 171 3.27 -3.34 -4.92
C PHE A 171 4.66 -3.95 -5.05
N PHE A 172 5.12 -4.55 -3.95
CA PHE A 172 6.30 -5.43 -3.93
C PHE A 172 5.91 -6.77 -3.31
N VAL A 173 6.40 -7.85 -3.90
CA VAL A 173 6.27 -9.21 -3.37
C VAL A 173 7.67 -9.71 -3.01
N ASN A 174 7.91 -10.01 -1.74
CA ASN A 174 9.22 -10.42 -1.22
C ASN A 174 10.39 -9.54 -1.72
N GLY A 175 10.18 -8.21 -1.74
CA GLY A 175 11.19 -7.24 -2.19
C GLY A 175 11.28 -7.04 -3.71
N THR A 176 10.49 -7.75 -4.50
CA THR A 176 10.46 -7.60 -5.96
C THR A 176 9.27 -6.76 -6.40
N LEU A 177 9.53 -5.71 -7.18
CA LEU A 177 8.49 -4.84 -7.71
C LEU A 177 7.54 -5.62 -8.63
N VAL A 178 6.22 -5.50 -8.38
CA VAL A 178 5.19 -6.04 -9.25
C VAL A 178 4.99 -5.08 -10.43
N SER A 179 5.39 -5.51 -11.63
CA SER A 179 5.30 -4.70 -12.85
C SER A 179 3.96 -4.79 -13.56
N ASP A 180 3.28 -5.93 -13.41
CA ASP A 180 1.93 -6.14 -13.94
C ASP A 180 0.91 -5.87 -12.84
N MET A 181 0.29 -4.69 -12.90
CA MET A 181 -0.70 -4.20 -11.95
C MET A 181 -2.10 -4.75 -12.21
N SER A 182 -2.25 -5.80 -13.03
CA SER A 182 -3.52 -6.52 -13.14
C SER A 182 -3.74 -7.43 -11.92
N PRO A 183 -5.00 -7.81 -11.62
CA PRO A 183 -5.29 -8.81 -10.58
C PRO A 183 -4.55 -10.13 -10.80
N GLU A 184 -4.42 -10.54 -12.06
CA GLU A 184 -3.71 -11.75 -12.48
C GLU A 184 -2.20 -11.61 -12.29
N GLY A 185 -1.64 -10.43 -12.58
CA GLY A 185 -0.22 -10.13 -12.39
C GLY A 185 0.19 -10.15 -10.93
N LEU A 186 -0.65 -9.60 -10.03
CA LEU A 186 -0.41 -9.65 -8.59
C LEU A 186 -0.42 -11.09 -8.07
N ARG A 187 -1.43 -11.91 -8.47
CA ARG A 187 -1.49 -13.32 -8.10
C ARG A 187 -0.29 -14.11 -8.64
N ALA A 188 0.09 -13.86 -9.89
CA ALA A 188 1.26 -14.55 -10.48
C ALA A 188 2.57 -14.22 -9.74
N ALA A 189 2.73 -12.99 -9.25
CA ALA A 189 3.89 -12.61 -8.45
C ALA A 189 3.92 -13.34 -7.09
N ILE A 190 2.77 -13.50 -6.44
CA ILE A 190 2.62 -14.25 -5.18
C ILE A 190 2.88 -15.74 -5.42
N ASP A 191 2.28 -16.33 -6.45
CA ASP A 191 2.49 -17.74 -6.81
C ASP A 191 3.96 -18.05 -7.07
N ALA A 192 4.66 -17.16 -7.79
CA ALA A 192 6.09 -17.30 -8.03
C ALA A 192 6.91 -17.24 -6.74
N ALA A 193 6.54 -16.36 -5.79
CA ALA A 193 7.20 -16.26 -4.50
C ALA A 193 6.94 -17.47 -3.59
N LEU A 194 5.76 -18.10 -3.69
CA LEU A 194 5.42 -19.33 -2.97
C LEU A 194 6.11 -20.59 -3.54
N ALA A 195 6.45 -20.56 -4.83
CA ALA A 195 7.13 -21.68 -5.48
C ALA A 195 8.64 -21.73 -5.15
N GLY A 196 9.24 -20.69 -4.55
CA GLY A 196 10.63 -20.61 -4.07
C GLY A 196 11.60 -20.27 -5.14
#